data_687fbb93f5cbe5932c2770d6be9a9bee
#
_entry.id   687fbb93f5cbe5932c2770d6be9a9bee
#
_cell.length_a   1.000
_cell.length_b   1.000
_cell.length_c   1.000
_cell.angle_alpha   90.00
_cell.angle_beta   90.00
_cell.angle_gamma   90.00
#
_symmetry.space_group_name_H-M   'P 1'
#
loop_
_entity.id
_entity.type
_entity.pdbx_description
1 polymer ?
#
loop_
_entity_poly.entity_id
_entity_poly.type
_entity_poly.pdbx_seq_one_letter_code
_entity_poly.pdbx_strand_id
1 'polypeptide(L)'
;MKKSYQLSGYTLHVIPSKKFKNITMSLKLENILTKENVTKRSLLAFMLTGGTEKYPSTQALSSHLEDLYGMNFGTNLATKGLGQVLNISSVCINEAFLPYQEDLLKQQIKLFSDVLYHPNVQNGKFDEQTFNIKKKELRERLIVQNDDKFMYGLNQLFKNMGEGDFYQLVIMDILRN
;
A
#
# COMPACT_ATOMS: atom_id res chain seq x y z
N MET A 1 -14.44 -21.58 -6.39
CA MET A 1 -15.57 -20.91 -5.72
C MET A 1 -15.00 -20.09 -4.57
N LYS A 2 -15.38 -18.79 -4.43
CA LYS A 2 -14.92 -17.90 -3.34
C LYS A 2 -15.42 -18.43 -1.99
N LYS A 3 -14.54 -18.48 -0.99
CA LYS A 3 -14.89 -18.73 0.41
C LYS A 3 -14.67 -17.45 1.20
N SER A 4 -15.58 -17.15 2.15
CA SER A 4 -15.48 -15.96 2.99
C SER A 4 -15.63 -16.34 4.45
N TYR A 5 -14.75 -15.80 5.29
CA TYR A 5 -14.69 -16.06 6.72
C TYR A 5 -14.78 -14.73 7.46
N GLN A 6 -15.77 -14.59 8.33
CA GLN A 6 -15.87 -13.43 9.22
C GLN A 6 -14.99 -13.69 10.43
N LEU A 7 -14.00 -12.85 10.64
CA LEU A 7 -13.07 -12.91 11.76
C LEU A 7 -13.22 -11.66 12.63
N SER A 8 -12.63 -11.66 13.81
CA SER A 8 -12.65 -10.49 14.68
C SER A 8 -11.89 -9.34 14.03
N GLY A 9 -12.61 -8.29 13.63
CA GLY A 9 -12.04 -7.07 13.05
C GLY A 9 -11.84 -7.07 11.53
N TYR A 10 -12.01 -8.21 10.81
CA TYR A 10 -11.87 -8.25 9.36
C TYR A 10 -12.60 -9.44 8.72
N THR A 11 -12.80 -9.39 7.41
CA THR A 11 -13.33 -10.48 6.62
C THR A 11 -12.23 -11.06 5.72
N LEU A 12 -11.94 -12.34 5.85
CA LEU A 12 -11.02 -13.04 4.98
C LEU A 12 -11.76 -13.65 3.78
N HIS A 13 -11.31 -13.34 2.58
CA HIS A 13 -11.77 -13.95 1.35
C HIS A 13 -10.68 -14.83 0.75
N VAL A 14 -10.99 -16.11 0.55
CA VAL A 14 -10.09 -17.07 -0.11
C VAL A 14 -10.69 -17.45 -1.47
N ILE A 15 -9.92 -17.25 -2.53
CA ILE A 15 -10.31 -17.56 -3.92
C ILE A 15 -9.31 -18.58 -4.46
N PRO A 16 -9.56 -19.89 -4.31
CA PRO A 16 -8.67 -20.91 -4.85
C PRO A 16 -8.73 -20.92 -6.38
N SER A 17 -7.57 -20.98 -7.01
CA SER A 17 -7.43 -21.08 -8.47
C SER A 17 -6.30 -22.06 -8.81
N LYS A 18 -6.56 -22.94 -9.79
CA LYS A 18 -5.53 -23.81 -10.39
C LYS A 18 -4.91 -23.19 -11.64
N LYS A 19 -5.40 -22.04 -12.07
CA LYS A 19 -4.99 -21.38 -13.32
C LYS A 19 -3.64 -20.66 -13.17
N PHE A 20 -3.34 -20.17 -12.00
CA PHE A 20 -2.18 -19.31 -11.74
C PHE A 20 -1.14 -20.03 -10.90
N LYS A 21 0.14 -19.77 -11.22
CA LYS A 21 1.30 -20.26 -10.47
C LYS A 21 1.70 -19.36 -9.30
N ASN A 22 0.99 -18.26 -9.12
CA ASN A 22 1.29 -17.27 -8.08
C ASN A 22 0.20 -17.26 -7.02
N ILE A 23 0.60 -16.93 -5.80
CA ILE A 23 -0.29 -16.58 -4.69
C ILE A 23 -0.30 -15.07 -4.57
N THR A 24 -1.48 -14.47 -4.63
CA THR A 24 -1.68 -13.04 -4.40
C THR A 24 -2.37 -12.84 -3.07
N MET A 25 -1.78 -12.03 -2.21
CA MET A 25 -2.38 -11.58 -0.96
C MET A 25 -2.66 -10.07 -1.05
N SER A 26 -3.81 -9.65 -0.52
CA SER A 26 -4.21 -8.24 -0.52
C SER A 26 -4.97 -7.93 0.76
N LEU A 27 -4.52 -6.93 1.50
CA LEU A 27 -5.21 -6.36 2.65
C LEU A 27 -5.72 -4.97 2.27
N LYS A 28 -6.99 -4.72 2.51
CA LYS A 28 -7.64 -3.45 2.22
C LYS A 28 -8.14 -2.80 3.50
N LEU A 29 -7.65 -1.61 3.77
CA LEU A 29 -8.03 -0.78 4.90
C LEU A 29 -8.79 0.44 4.39
N GLU A 30 -10.10 0.46 4.65
CA GLU A 30 -10.98 1.55 4.23
C GLU A 30 -11.14 2.57 5.34
N ASN A 31 -11.19 3.84 4.98
CA ASN A 31 -11.54 4.94 5.87
C ASN A 31 -12.20 6.07 5.07
N ILE A 32 -13.00 6.88 5.74
CA ILE A 32 -13.59 8.09 5.16
C ILE A 32 -12.47 9.06 4.80
N LEU A 33 -12.53 9.61 3.59
CA LEU A 33 -11.58 10.60 3.11
C LEU A 33 -11.92 11.98 3.68
N THR A 34 -10.93 12.65 4.27
CA THR A 34 -11.04 14.03 4.76
C THR A 34 -9.79 14.82 4.36
N LYS A 35 -9.89 16.16 4.36
CA LYS A 35 -8.73 17.05 4.10
C LYS A 35 -7.58 16.79 5.09
N GLU A 36 -7.91 16.42 6.32
CA GLU A 36 -6.92 16.20 7.38
C GLU A 36 -6.16 14.88 7.23
N ASN A 37 -6.79 13.86 6.64
CA ASN A 37 -6.22 12.51 6.60
C ASN A 37 -5.66 12.11 5.24
N VAL A 38 -6.06 12.74 4.14
CA VAL A 38 -5.66 12.36 2.78
C VAL A 38 -4.14 12.33 2.61
N THR A 39 -3.44 13.38 3.04
CA THR A 39 -1.98 13.48 2.96
C THR A 39 -1.29 12.48 3.88
N LYS A 40 -1.73 12.42 5.13
CA LYS A 40 -1.16 11.52 6.14
C LYS A 40 -1.25 10.06 5.68
N ARG A 41 -2.40 9.66 5.13
CA ARG A 41 -2.60 8.30 4.60
C ARG A 41 -1.79 8.04 3.34
N SER A 42 -1.64 9.05 2.48
CA SER A 42 -0.78 8.92 1.29
C SER A 42 0.67 8.71 1.69
N LEU A 43 1.17 9.49 2.65
CA LEU A 43 2.53 9.31 3.16
C LEU A 43 2.68 7.98 3.91
N LEU A 44 1.70 7.59 4.73
CA LEU A 44 1.70 6.30 5.41
C LEU A 44 1.86 5.13 4.43
N ALA A 45 1.12 5.16 3.30
CA ALA A 45 1.26 4.14 2.26
C ALA A 45 2.71 4.00 1.77
N PHE A 46 3.42 5.11 1.58
CA PHE A 46 4.83 5.11 1.21
C PHE A 46 5.73 4.62 2.36
N MET A 47 5.43 5.02 3.59
CA MET A 47 6.21 4.60 4.77
C MET A 47 6.17 3.08 5.00
N LEU A 48 5.02 2.44 4.76
CA LEU A 48 4.85 0.99 4.93
C LEU A 48 5.74 0.16 3.97
N THR A 49 6.24 0.76 2.90
CA THR A 49 7.23 0.12 2.00
C THR A 49 8.67 0.51 2.33
N GLY A 50 8.89 1.36 3.33
CA GLY A 50 10.20 1.87 3.72
C GLY A 50 11.02 0.91 4.57
N GLY A 51 10.37 -0.09 5.18
CA GLY A 51 11.00 -1.09 6.03
C GLY A 51 10.13 -1.47 7.24
N THR A 52 10.61 -2.43 7.99
CA THR A 52 10.02 -2.92 9.24
C THR A 52 11.09 -2.92 10.33
N GLU A 53 10.74 -3.20 11.59
CA GLU A 53 11.74 -3.38 12.66
C GLU A 53 12.81 -4.41 12.27
N LYS A 54 12.39 -5.50 11.63
CA LYS A 54 13.30 -6.57 11.22
C LYS A 54 14.13 -6.21 9.99
N TYR A 55 13.59 -5.45 9.08
CA TYR A 55 14.22 -4.97 7.84
C TYR A 55 14.17 -3.44 7.82
N PRO A 56 15.09 -2.76 8.54
CA PRO A 56 14.93 -1.35 8.91
C PRO A 56 15.17 -0.35 7.76
N SER A 57 15.41 -0.81 6.55
CA SER A 57 15.56 0.04 5.37
C SER A 57 14.85 -0.56 4.15
N THR A 58 14.56 0.29 3.17
CA THR A 58 14.02 -0.16 1.87
C THR A 58 14.93 -1.19 1.22
N GLN A 59 16.25 -1.03 1.32
CA GLN A 59 17.23 -1.97 0.78
C GLN A 59 17.16 -3.32 1.49
N ALA A 60 17.15 -3.34 2.83
CA ALA A 60 17.05 -4.57 3.62
C ALA A 60 15.75 -5.33 3.34
N LEU A 61 14.63 -4.59 3.22
CA LEU A 61 13.35 -5.18 2.84
C LEU A 61 13.39 -5.74 1.41
N SER A 62 13.95 -4.99 0.44
CA SER A 62 14.06 -5.47 -0.94
C SER A 62 14.95 -6.71 -1.04
N SER A 63 16.09 -6.75 -0.36
CA SER A 63 16.95 -7.96 -0.32
C SER A 63 16.19 -9.17 0.23
N HIS A 64 15.41 -8.97 1.30
CA HIS A 64 14.58 -10.06 1.83
C HIS A 64 13.51 -10.53 0.83
N LEU A 65 12.89 -9.63 0.09
CA LEU A 65 11.91 -9.99 -0.93
C LEU A 65 12.54 -10.77 -2.09
N GLU A 66 13.78 -10.42 -2.48
CA GLU A 66 14.56 -11.18 -3.47
C GLU A 66 14.87 -12.60 -2.96
N ASP A 67 15.27 -12.75 -1.68
CA ASP A 67 15.49 -14.06 -1.05
C ASP A 67 14.22 -14.92 -1.04
N LEU A 68 13.03 -14.30 -1.09
CA LEU A 68 11.74 -14.96 -1.22
C LEU A 68 11.31 -15.13 -2.69
N TYR A 69 12.26 -15.47 -3.56
CA TYR A 69 12.05 -15.70 -5.00
C TYR A 69 11.48 -14.48 -5.74
N GLY A 70 11.95 -13.29 -5.38
CA GLY A 70 11.46 -12.05 -6.00
C GLY A 70 10.01 -11.75 -5.65
N MET A 71 9.61 -12.00 -4.39
CA MET A 71 8.26 -11.65 -3.92
C MET A 71 7.99 -10.18 -4.17
N ASN A 72 6.96 -9.88 -4.94
CA ASN A 72 6.49 -8.50 -5.11
C ASN A 72 5.72 -8.06 -3.86
N PHE A 73 6.01 -6.87 -3.36
CA PHE A 73 5.31 -6.25 -2.25
C PHE A 73 5.11 -4.76 -2.52
N GLY A 74 3.94 -4.23 -2.21
CA GLY A 74 3.67 -2.83 -2.41
C GLY A 74 2.36 -2.35 -1.79
N THR A 75 2.21 -1.04 -1.79
CA THR A 75 1.02 -0.35 -1.29
C THR A 75 0.42 0.52 -2.38
N ASN A 76 -0.88 0.68 -2.34
CA ASN A 76 -1.62 1.54 -3.24
C ASN A 76 -2.80 2.18 -2.51
N LEU A 77 -3.08 3.44 -2.83
CA LEU A 77 -4.27 4.14 -2.38
C LEU A 77 -5.24 4.32 -3.54
N ALA A 78 -6.50 4.01 -3.29
CA ALA A 78 -7.58 4.24 -4.23
C ALA A 78 -8.75 4.93 -3.53
N THR A 79 -9.31 5.93 -4.18
CA THR A 79 -10.54 6.59 -3.71
C THR A 79 -11.75 5.86 -4.32
N LYS A 80 -12.73 5.52 -3.48
CA LYS A 80 -13.99 4.90 -3.90
C LYS A 80 -15.15 5.60 -3.20
N GLY A 81 -15.91 6.36 -3.95
CA GLY A 81 -16.94 7.21 -3.36
C GLY A 81 -16.33 8.13 -2.28
N LEU A 82 -16.92 8.19 -1.11
CA LEU A 82 -16.43 8.98 0.03
C LEU A 82 -15.28 8.31 0.79
N GLY A 83 -14.89 7.09 0.40
CA GLY A 83 -13.87 6.30 1.07
C GLY A 83 -12.54 6.33 0.37
N GLN A 84 -11.48 6.21 1.14
CA GLN A 84 -10.12 5.94 0.67
C GLN A 84 -9.70 4.56 1.15
N VAL A 85 -9.30 3.70 0.21
CA VAL A 85 -8.84 2.33 0.48
C VAL A 85 -7.33 2.29 0.35
N LEU A 86 -6.64 2.03 1.46
CA LEU A 86 -5.24 1.63 1.45
C LEU A 86 -5.20 0.12 1.18
N ASN A 87 -4.62 -0.24 0.05
CA ASN A 87 -4.37 -1.61 -0.34
C ASN A 87 -2.89 -1.96 -0.13
N ILE A 88 -2.61 -2.94 0.71
CA ILE A 88 -1.30 -3.57 0.87
C ILE A 88 -1.38 -4.89 0.14
N SER A 89 -0.48 -5.13 -0.80
CA SER A 89 -0.53 -6.33 -1.63
C SER A 89 0.84 -6.95 -1.82
N SER A 90 0.84 -8.26 -1.97
CA SER A 90 2.03 -9.01 -2.38
C SER A 90 1.68 -10.14 -3.33
N VAL A 91 2.64 -10.51 -4.14
CA VAL A 91 2.56 -11.63 -5.07
C VAL A 91 3.84 -12.45 -4.94
N CYS A 92 3.69 -13.73 -4.67
CA CYS A 92 4.80 -14.68 -4.67
C CYS A 92 4.50 -15.89 -5.54
N ILE A 93 5.51 -16.65 -5.91
CA ILE A 93 5.33 -17.94 -6.55
C ILE A 93 4.64 -18.90 -5.58
N ASN A 94 3.76 -19.76 -6.08
CA ASN A 94 3.20 -20.83 -5.30
C ASN A 94 4.27 -21.92 -5.09
N GLU A 95 4.55 -22.25 -3.85
CA GLU A 95 5.56 -23.21 -3.43
C GLU A 95 5.39 -24.60 -4.07
N ALA A 96 4.18 -24.98 -4.50
CA ALA A 96 3.93 -26.20 -5.25
C ALA A 96 4.67 -26.26 -6.62
N PHE A 97 5.21 -25.14 -7.09
CA PHE A 97 6.00 -25.06 -8.32
C PHE A 97 7.49 -24.88 -8.07
N LEU A 98 7.93 -24.93 -6.82
CA LEU A 98 9.34 -24.87 -6.45
C LEU A 98 9.93 -26.29 -6.36
N PRO A 99 11.24 -26.44 -6.64
CA PRO A 99 11.92 -27.72 -6.52
C PRO A 99 12.17 -28.13 -5.06
N TYR A 100 12.05 -27.22 -4.12
CA TYR A 100 12.25 -27.43 -2.70
C TYR A 100 11.01 -27.05 -1.90
N GLN A 101 10.85 -27.67 -0.73
CA GLN A 101 9.79 -27.26 0.19
C GLN A 101 10.17 -25.95 0.88
N GLU A 102 9.41 -24.92 0.57
CA GLU A 102 9.51 -23.57 1.14
C GLU A 102 8.14 -23.18 1.67
N ASP A 103 8.07 -22.50 2.79
CA ASP A 103 6.79 -22.04 3.35
C ASP A 103 6.53 -20.58 2.96
N LEU A 104 6.46 -20.30 1.65
CA LEU A 104 6.33 -18.95 1.12
C LEU A 104 5.02 -18.27 1.52
N LEU A 105 3.93 -19.00 1.59
CA LEU A 105 2.66 -18.44 2.06
C LEU A 105 2.77 -17.94 3.50
N LYS A 106 3.43 -18.69 4.37
CA LYS A 106 3.67 -18.27 5.75
C LYS A 106 4.60 -17.07 5.84
N GLN A 107 5.65 -17.02 5.01
CA GLN A 107 6.53 -15.85 4.91
C GLN A 107 5.77 -14.62 4.42
N GLN A 108 4.87 -14.77 3.46
CA GLN A 108 4.01 -13.71 2.96
C GLN A 108 3.08 -13.19 4.06
N ILE A 109 2.43 -14.06 4.82
CA ILE A 109 1.58 -13.68 5.96
C ILE A 109 2.41 -12.97 7.03
N LYS A 110 3.61 -13.46 7.31
CA LYS A 110 4.51 -12.84 8.28
C LYS A 110 4.94 -11.44 7.86
N LEU A 111 5.25 -11.24 6.58
CA LEU A 111 5.57 -9.92 6.04
C LEU A 111 4.44 -8.91 6.29
N PHE A 112 3.18 -9.32 6.05
CA PHE A 112 2.02 -8.45 6.34
C PHE A 112 1.90 -8.14 7.82
N SER A 113 2.14 -9.12 8.69
CA SER A 113 2.16 -8.92 10.14
C SER A 113 3.27 -7.95 10.55
N ASP A 114 4.49 -8.14 10.04
CA ASP A 114 5.63 -7.28 10.35
C ASP A 114 5.39 -5.82 9.89
N VAL A 115 4.84 -5.63 8.69
CA VAL A 115 4.51 -4.29 8.16
C VAL A 115 3.42 -3.59 8.99
N LEU A 116 2.42 -4.33 9.48
CA LEU A 116 1.29 -3.73 10.21
C LEU A 116 1.58 -3.50 11.69
N TYR A 117 2.25 -4.45 12.35
CA TYR A 117 2.41 -4.45 13.79
C TYR A 117 3.82 -4.14 14.26
N HIS A 118 4.81 -4.28 13.36
CA HIS A 118 6.22 -4.03 13.61
C HIS A 118 6.84 -3.12 12.54
N PRO A 119 6.21 -1.97 12.21
CA PRO A 119 6.81 -0.99 11.29
C PRO A 119 8.12 -0.47 11.89
N ASN A 120 9.00 0.09 11.06
CA ASN A 120 10.24 0.72 11.54
C ASN A 120 9.93 2.05 12.27
N VAL A 121 9.50 1.92 13.53
CA VAL A 121 9.11 3.03 14.42
C VAL A 121 9.92 2.98 15.70
N GLN A 122 10.60 4.07 16.03
CA GLN A 122 11.36 4.23 17.26
C GLN A 122 10.77 5.38 18.08
N ASN A 123 10.48 5.12 19.35
CA ASN A 123 9.88 6.11 20.26
C ASN A 123 8.58 6.75 19.70
N GLY A 124 7.73 5.94 19.02
CA GLY A 124 6.48 6.39 18.42
C GLY A 124 6.63 7.24 17.16
N LYS A 125 7.82 7.30 16.57
CA LYS A 125 8.11 8.04 15.33
C LYS A 125 8.77 7.13 14.30
N PHE A 126 8.42 7.33 13.04
CA PHE A 126 9.19 6.73 11.95
C PHE A 126 10.62 7.26 11.93
N ASP A 127 11.54 6.45 11.41
CA ASP A 127 12.90 6.90 11.14
C ASP A 127 12.90 8.17 10.29
N GLU A 128 13.60 9.20 10.76
CA GLU A 128 13.57 10.53 10.15
C GLU A 128 14.15 10.53 8.73
N GLN A 129 15.20 9.77 8.50
CA GLN A 129 15.82 9.66 7.17
C GLN A 129 14.84 9.01 6.18
N THR A 130 14.25 7.89 6.55
CA THR A 130 13.24 7.19 5.74
C THR A 130 12.02 8.08 5.49
N PHE A 131 11.55 8.81 6.53
CA PHE A 131 10.44 9.74 6.40
C PHE A 131 10.72 10.84 5.36
N ASN A 132 11.89 11.47 5.43
CA ASN A 132 12.26 12.52 4.50
C ASN A 132 12.41 12.02 3.06
N ILE A 133 12.96 10.82 2.87
CA ILE A 133 13.04 10.15 1.55
C ILE A 133 11.63 9.91 1.02
N LYS A 134 10.76 9.27 1.79
CA LYS A 134 9.39 8.93 1.36
C LYS A 134 8.51 10.17 1.14
N LYS A 135 8.70 11.21 1.93
CA LYS A 135 8.06 12.52 1.70
C LYS A 135 8.49 13.13 0.37
N LYS A 136 9.78 13.06 0.05
CA LYS A 136 10.30 13.54 -1.24
C LYS A 136 9.75 12.72 -2.41
N GLU A 137 9.78 11.38 -2.33
CA GLU A 137 9.21 10.48 -3.34
C GLU A 137 7.73 10.79 -3.61
N LEU A 138 6.93 10.97 -2.56
CA LEU A 138 5.52 11.34 -2.68
C LEU A 138 5.36 12.68 -3.39
N ARG A 139 6.17 13.69 -3.01
CA ARG A 139 6.13 15.02 -3.63
C ARG A 139 6.47 14.97 -5.12
N GLU A 140 7.53 14.26 -5.48
CA GLU A 140 7.94 14.09 -6.88
C GLU A 140 6.86 13.39 -7.70
N ARG A 141 6.24 12.34 -7.16
CA ARG A 141 5.13 11.64 -7.82
C ARG A 141 3.95 12.56 -8.07
N LEU A 142 3.60 13.43 -7.13
CA LEU A 142 2.51 14.39 -7.28
C LEU A 142 2.83 15.46 -8.32
N ILE A 143 4.08 15.93 -8.40
CA ILE A 143 4.52 16.86 -9.44
C ILE A 143 4.36 16.21 -10.82
N VAL A 144 4.87 14.99 -11.01
CA VAL A 144 4.75 14.26 -12.29
C VAL A 144 3.28 14.07 -12.71
N GLN A 145 2.40 13.76 -11.75
CA GLN A 145 0.96 13.66 -12.05
C GLN A 145 0.34 14.98 -12.50
N ASN A 146 0.86 16.12 -12.02
CA ASN A 146 0.39 17.45 -12.45
C ASN A 146 0.88 17.82 -13.84
N ASP A 147 2.05 17.34 -14.24
CA ASP A 147 2.61 17.59 -15.56
C ASP A 147 1.89 16.78 -16.65
N ASP A 148 1.21 15.70 -16.30
CA ASP A 148 0.32 14.99 -17.19
C ASP A 148 -0.96 15.80 -17.44
N LYS A 149 -1.05 16.41 -18.62
CA LYS A 149 -2.17 17.29 -19.01
C LYS A 149 -3.52 16.58 -18.98
N PHE A 150 -3.58 15.29 -19.31
CA PHE A 150 -4.81 14.52 -19.25
C PHE A 150 -5.26 14.30 -17.80
N MET A 151 -4.36 13.87 -16.94
CA MET A 151 -4.63 13.68 -15.51
C MET A 151 -4.96 14.99 -14.83
N TYR A 152 -4.26 16.08 -15.18
CA TYR A 152 -4.59 17.42 -14.70
C TYR A 152 -6.02 17.85 -15.09
N GLY A 153 -6.38 17.67 -16.37
CA GLY A 153 -7.73 17.99 -16.86
C GLY A 153 -8.81 17.17 -16.17
N LEU A 154 -8.58 15.86 -15.99
CA LEU A 154 -9.49 14.95 -15.27
C LEU A 154 -9.66 15.39 -13.81
N ASN A 155 -8.59 15.75 -13.14
CA ASN A 155 -8.63 16.25 -11.77
C ASN A 155 -9.40 17.59 -11.65
N GLN A 156 -9.25 18.49 -12.61
CA GLN A 156 -10.04 19.73 -12.66
C GLN A 156 -11.52 19.46 -12.93
N LEU A 157 -11.82 18.47 -13.78
CA LEU A 157 -13.19 18.02 -13.99
C LEU A 157 -13.83 17.54 -12.68
N PHE A 158 -13.17 16.65 -11.95
CA PHE A 158 -13.68 16.18 -10.66
C PHE A 158 -13.87 17.32 -9.65
N LYS A 159 -12.95 18.26 -9.59
CA LYS A 159 -13.08 19.44 -8.69
C LYS A 159 -14.33 20.28 -9.00
N ASN A 160 -14.77 20.31 -10.26
CA ASN A 160 -15.90 21.11 -10.71
C ASN A 160 -17.21 20.32 -10.84
N MET A 161 -17.19 18.99 -10.63
CA MET A 161 -18.40 18.15 -10.80
C MET A 161 -19.41 18.25 -9.65
N GLY A 162 -19.03 18.78 -8.50
CA GLY A 162 -19.94 18.86 -7.36
C GLY A 162 -19.49 19.86 -6.29
N GLU A 163 -20.46 20.23 -5.45
CA GLU A 163 -20.20 21.02 -4.25
C GLU A 163 -19.86 20.10 -3.09
N GLY A 164 -18.79 20.41 -2.37
CA GLY A 164 -18.39 19.71 -1.16
C GLY A 164 -16.95 19.22 -1.18
N ASP A 165 -16.46 18.94 0.03
CA ASP A 165 -15.06 18.55 0.28
C ASP A 165 -14.61 17.33 -0.51
N PHE A 166 -15.51 16.40 -0.80
CA PHE A 166 -15.21 15.15 -1.49
C PHE A 166 -14.64 15.37 -2.91
N TYR A 167 -15.29 16.20 -3.71
CA TYR A 167 -14.84 16.48 -5.08
C TYR A 167 -13.58 17.35 -5.13
N GLN A 168 -13.28 18.07 -4.04
CA GLN A 168 -12.11 18.92 -3.90
C GLN A 168 -10.90 18.16 -3.32
N LEU A 169 -11.11 16.99 -2.70
CA LEU A 169 -10.07 16.16 -2.09
C LEU A 169 -9.30 15.29 -3.11
N VAL A 170 -9.22 15.72 -4.34
CA VAL A 170 -8.24 15.16 -5.26
C VAL A 170 -6.85 15.44 -4.67
N ILE A 171 -6.01 14.43 -4.64
CA ILE A 171 -4.69 14.31 -3.99
C ILE A 171 -3.75 15.53 -4.16
N MET A 172 -4.16 16.56 -4.87
CA MET A 172 -3.35 17.68 -5.32
C MET A 172 -3.22 18.87 -4.35
N ASP A 173 -4.06 18.99 -3.33
CA ASP A 173 -3.92 20.09 -2.36
C ASP A 173 -2.81 19.86 -1.32
N ILE A 174 -2.11 18.74 -1.42
CA ILE A 174 -1.03 18.32 -0.53
C ILE A 174 0.25 19.14 -0.68
N LEU A 175 0.44 19.83 -1.82
CA LEU A 175 1.70 20.52 -2.12
C LEU A 175 1.72 22.00 -1.71
N ARG A 176 0.62 22.54 -1.17
CA ARG A 176 0.51 23.95 -0.84
C ARG A 176 0.88 24.35 0.58
N ASN A 177 1.23 23.37 1.46
CA ASN A 177 1.70 23.67 2.82
C ASN A 177 3.07 23.04 3.11
#